data_3dd1258ecd855459cefb21d944059eeb
#
_entry.id   3dd1258ecd855459cefb21d944059eeb
#
_cell.length_a   1.000
_cell.length_b   1.000
_cell.length_c   1.000
_cell.angle_alpha   90.00
_cell.angle_beta   90.00
_cell.angle_gamma   90.00
#
_symmetry.space_group_name_H-M   'P 1'
#
loop_
_entity.id
_entity.type
_entity.pdbx_description
1 polymer ?
#
loop_
_entity_poly.entity_id
_entity_poly.type
_entity_poly.pdbx_seq_one_letter_code
_entity_poly.pdbx_strand_id
1 'polypeptide(L)'
;MANEFYALLGRMRYITRWGLMRNTYSENIQEHSHQVAVLAHALALIRRNVLKLEGPDPDRCAVAALYHDASETLTGDMPTPIKYYNPGIKEAYKQVERIAGERLLDMLPPELRDSYEHLIFEDDLVVKPIVKAADKLSAYIKCMEEQKAGNTEFDSAAVQTMESMKEMDMP
;
A
#
# COMPACT_ATOMS: atom_id res chain seq x y z
N MET A 1 14.10 -23.30 -2.60
CA MET A 1 14.07 -22.00 -3.29
C MET A 1 12.65 -21.47 -3.48
N ALA A 2 11.69 -22.22 -4.05
CA ALA A 2 10.30 -21.74 -4.21
C ALA A 2 9.58 -21.29 -2.91
N ASN A 3 10.05 -21.71 -1.75
CA ASN A 3 9.46 -21.36 -0.47
C ASN A 3 9.95 -20.00 0.10
N GLU A 4 10.99 -19.39 -0.48
CA GLU A 4 11.57 -18.15 0.03
C GLU A 4 10.67 -16.96 -0.22
N PHE A 5 10.03 -16.87 -1.38
CA PHE A 5 9.05 -15.82 -1.71
C PHE A 5 7.95 -15.71 -0.66
N TYR A 6 7.25 -16.82 -0.39
CA TYR A 6 6.15 -16.83 0.57
C TYR A 6 6.62 -16.65 2.02
N ALA A 7 7.82 -17.13 2.35
CA ALA A 7 8.41 -16.91 3.65
C ALA A 7 8.74 -15.42 3.88
N LEU A 8 9.24 -14.72 2.84
CA LEU A 8 9.47 -13.27 2.90
C LEU A 8 8.16 -12.50 3.01
N LEU A 9 7.14 -12.81 2.21
CA LEU A 9 5.83 -12.19 2.36
C LEU A 9 5.28 -12.35 3.78
N GLY A 10 5.48 -13.53 4.39
CA GLY A 10 5.12 -13.76 5.80
C GLY A 10 5.84 -12.85 6.80
N ARG A 11 6.93 -12.16 6.40
CA ARG A 11 7.65 -11.19 7.25
C ARG A 11 7.00 -9.81 7.28
N MET A 12 6.04 -9.52 6.40
CA MET A 12 5.28 -8.27 6.43
C MET A 12 4.72 -7.97 7.83
N ARG A 13 4.37 -9.01 8.60
CA ARG A 13 3.90 -8.91 9.99
C ARG A 13 4.92 -8.33 10.98
N TYR A 14 6.22 -8.30 10.64
CA TYR A 14 7.29 -7.82 11.51
C TYR A 14 7.75 -6.40 11.16
N ILE A 15 7.21 -5.82 10.09
CA ILE A 15 7.58 -4.48 9.61
C ILE A 15 6.53 -3.51 10.12
N THR A 16 6.93 -2.69 11.08
CA THR A 16 6.06 -1.70 11.71
C THR A 16 5.93 -0.47 10.82
N ARG A 17 4.72 0.02 10.64
CA ARG A 17 4.41 1.30 10.02
C ARG A 17 4.47 2.43 11.06
N TRP A 18 4.58 3.66 10.59
CA TRP A 18 4.61 4.85 11.47
C TRP A 18 5.79 4.83 12.47
N GLY A 19 6.92 4.26 12.07
CA GLY A 19 8.07 4.00 12.95
C GLY A 19 8.74 5.24 13.57
N LEU A 20 8.44 6.46 13.07
CA LEU A 20 8.92 7.73 13.61
C LEU A 20 7.94 8.39 14.58
N MET A 21 6.78 7.79 14.83
CA MET A 21 5.70 8.34 15.63
C MET A 21 5.38 7.42 16.80
N ARG A 22 4.96 8.01 17.92
CA ARG A 22 4.42 7.24 19.04
C ARG A 22 3.02 6.77 18.68
N ASN A 23 2.82 5.48 18.60
CA ASN A 23 1.54 4.86 18.30
C ASN A 23 0.83 4.43 19.59
N THR A 24 -0.49 4.64 19.68
CA THR A 24 -1.35 4.03 20.70
C THR A 24 -1.60 2.56 20.34
N TYR A 25 -1.81 2.28 19.06
CA TYR A 25 -1.97 0.94 18.50
C TYR A 25 -0.92 0.74 17.42
N SER A 26 -0.05 -0.27 17.57
CA SER A 26 0.92 -0.61 16.53
C SER A 26 0.20 -1.15 15.29
N GLU A 27 0.70 -0.78 14.13
CA GLU A 27 0.27 -1.30 12.83
C GLU A 27 1.49 -1.90 12.12
N ASN A 28 1.33 -3.05 11.51
CA ASN A 28 2.35 -3.64 10.62
C ASN A 28 1.86 -3.68 9.17
N ILE A 29 2.78 -3.91 8.25
CA ILE A 29 2.47 -3.88 6.80
C ILE A 29 1.44 -4.95 6.42
N GLN A 30 1.41 -6.12 7.06
CA GLN A 30 0.43 -7.16 6.75
C GLN A 30 -1.00 -6.74 7.12
N GLU A 31 -1.19 -6.15 8.31
CA GLU A 31 -2.48 -5.63 8.75
C GLU A 31 -2.94 -4.49 7.85
N HIS A 32 -2.03 -3.57 7.52
CA HIS A 32 -2.28 -2.50 6.57
C HIS A 32 -2.70 -3.02 5.19
N SER A 33 -1.93 -3.93 4.60
CA SER A 33 -2.25 -4.47 3.27
C SER A 33 -3.58 -5.21 3.24
N HIS A 34 -3.94 -5.91 4.34
CA HIS A 34 -5.27 -6.50 4.46
C HIS A 34 -6.37 -5.43 4.48
N GLN A 35 -6.21 -4.36 5.29
CA GLN A 35 -7.18 -3.26 5.34
C GLN A 35 -7.30 -2.56 3.98
N VAL A 36 -6.17 -2.29 3.31
CA VAL A 36 -6.15 -1.70 1.96
C VAL A 36 -6.89 -2.59 0.96
N ALA A 37 -6.73 -3.92 1.04
CA ALA A 37 -7.45 -4.86 0.16
C ALA A 37 -8.97 -4.79 0.36
N VAL A 38 -9.44 -4.77 1.60
CA VAL A 38 -10.87 -4.62 1.91
C VAL A 38 -11.41 -3.27 1.38
N LEU A 39 -10.67 -2.18 1.58
CA LEU A 39 -11.05 -0.86 1.11
C LEU A 39 -11.02 -0.76 -0.42
N ALA A 40 -10.01 -1.30 -1.08
CA ALA A 40 -9.89 -1.30 -2.55
C ALA A 40 -11.06 -2.05 -3.19
N HIS A 41 -11.42 -3.21 -2.65
CA HIS A 41 -12.59 -3.96 -3.08
C HIS A 41 -13.88 -3.13 -2.93
N ALA A 42 -14.07 -2.49 -1.75
CA ALA A 42 -15.24 -1.68 -1.48
C ALA A 42 -15.32 -0.46 -2.42
N LEU A 43 -14.22 0.27 -2.64
CA LEU A 43 -14.17 1.42 -3.55
C LEU A 43 -14.52 1.02 -4.99
N ALA A 44 -13.99 -0.10 -5.48
CA ALA A 44 -14.31 -0.60 -6.82
C ALA A 44 -15.81 -0.98 -6.94
N LEU A 45 -16.39 -1.61 -5.90
CA LEU A 45 -17.83 -1.90 -5.86
C LEU A 45 -18.69 -0.63 -5.81
N ILE A 46 -18.32 0.36 -5.01
CA ILE A 46 -19.02 1.66 -4.94
C ILE A 46 -18.98 2.33 -6.31
N ARG A 47 -17.81 2.41 -6.93
CA ARG A 47 -17.66 2.97 -8.28
C ARG A 47 -18.61 2.32 -9.28
N ARG A 48 -18.62 0.98 -9.32
CA ARG A 48 -19.45 0.22 -10.27
C ARG A 48 -20.94 0.25 -9.92
N ASN A 49 -21.29 -0.05 -8.66
CA ASN A 49 -22.68 -0.34 -8.30
C ASN A 49 -23.45 0.88 -7.82
N VAL A 50 -22.78 1.87 -7.21
CA VAL A 50 -23.41 3.09 -6.66
C VAL A 50 -23.29 4.24 -7.66
N LEU A 51 -22.06 4.53 -8.10
CA LEU A 51 -21.79 5.64 -9.04
C LEU A 51 -22.11 5.29 -10.49
N LYS A 52 -22.32 4.01 -10.83
CA LYS A 52 -22.60 3.51 -12.18
C LYS A 52 -21.51 3.88 -13.20
N LEU A 53 -20.27 3.95 -12.75
CA LEU A 53 -19.10 4.23 -13.57
C LEU A 53 -18.40 2.92 -13.93
N GLU A 54 -17.83 2.88 -15.14
CA GLU A 54 -16.91 1.80 -15.49
C GLU A 54 -15.70 1.80 -14.56
N GLY A 55 -15.20 0.62 -14.25
CA GLY A 55 -14.09 0.46 -13.34
C GLY A 55 -13.48 -0.94 -13.38
N PRO A 56 -12.39 -1.13 -12.64
CA PRO A 56 -11.70 -2.41 -12.58
C PRO A 56 -12.55 -3.47 -11.87
N ASP A 57 -12.14 -4.72 -12.06
CA ASP A 57 -12.67 -5.83 -11.28
C ASP A 57 -12.34 -5.65 -9.80
N PRO A 58 -13.34 -5.63 -8.89
CA PRO A 58 -13.13 -5.47 -7.46
C PRO A 58 -12.21 -6.53 -6.84
N ASP A 59 -12.33 -7.78 -7.26
CA ASP A 59 -11.51 -8.88 -6.75
C ASP A 59 -10.05 -8.68 -7.15
N ARG A 60 -9.79 -8.21 -8.38
CA ARG A 60 -8.44 -7.86 -8.83
C ARG A 60 -7.85 -6.69 -8.02
N CYS A 61 -8.65 -5.68 -7.70
CA CYS A 61 -8.21 -4.56 -6.86
C CYS A 61 -7.79 -5.05 -5.45
N ALA A 62 -8.58 -5.95 -4.87
CA ALA A 62 -8.27 -6.53 -3.57
C ALA A 62 -6.97 -7.34 -3.60
N VAL A 63 -6.80 -8.18 -4.61
CA VAL A 63 -5.57 -9.00 -4.75
C VAL A 63 -4.35 -8.10 -4.98
N ALA A 64 -4.42 -7.11 -5.88
CA ALA A 64 -3.32 -6.16 -6.10
C ALA A 64 -2.94 -5.42 -4.81
N ALA A 65 -3.93 -5.01 -4.00
CA ALA A 65 -3.71 -4.34 -2.73
C ALA A 65 -3.01 -5.22 -1.68
N LEU A 66 -3.21 -6.54 -1.68
CA LEU A 66 -2.48 -7.45 -0.78
C LEU A 66 -0.97 -7.45 -1.04
N TYR A 67 -0.53 -7.14 -2.26
CA TYR A 67 0.88 -7.19 -2.66
C TYR A 67 1.52 -5.81 -2.84
N HIS A 68 0.76 -4.70 -2.70
CA HIS A 68 1.24 -3.36 -3.05
C HIS A 68 2.50 -2.92 -2.30
N ASP A 69 2.67 -3.38 -1.05
CA ASP A 69 3.85 -3.11 -0.21
C ASP A 69 4.75 -4.36 -0.04
N ALA A 70 4.62 -5.38 -0.91
CA ALA A 70 5.41 -6.62 -0.78
C ALA A 70 6.92 -6.37 -0.84
N SER A 71 7.39 -5.39 -1.62
CA SER A 71 8.80 -5.00 -1.71
C SER A 71 9.39 -4.52 -0.38
N GLU A 72 8.54 -4.01 0.52
CA GLU A 72 8.96 -3.54 1.84
C GLU A 72 9.44 -4.66 2.78
N THR A 73 9.19 -5.93 2.44
CA THR A 73 9.82 -7.08 3.11
C THR A 73 11.35 -7.07 3.00
N LEU A 74 11.89 -6.36 2.01
CA LEU A 74 13.33 -6.20 1.77
C LEU A 74 13.85 -4.79 2.08
N THR A 75 13.02 -3.75 1.88
CA THR A 75 13.42 -2.35 2.07
C THR A 75 13.06 -1.79 3.45
N GLY A 76 12.08 -2.40 4.12
CA GLY A 76 11.39 -1.78 5.25
C GLY A 76 10.41 -0.70 4.80
N ASP A 77 9.51 -0.29 5.71
CA ASP A 77 8.62 0.86 5.49
C ASP A 77 9.42 2.16 5.61
N MET A 78 9.48 2.94 4.54
CA MET A 78 10.15 4.24 4.57
C MET A 78 9.15 5.33 4.95
N PRO A 79 9.44 6.08 6.04
CA PRO A 79 8.57 7.17 6.46
C PRO A 79 8.32 8.19 5.35
N THR A 80 7.06 8.52 5.13
CA THR A 80 6.59 9.45 4.09
C THR A 80 7.38 10.78 4.04
N PRO A 81 7.73 11.43 5.17
CA PRO A 81 8.52 12.66 5.14
C PRO A 81 9.91 12.48 4.52
N ILE A 82 10.50 11.29 4.64
CA ILE A 82 11.81 10.98 4.04
C ILE A 82 11.64 10.64 2.58
N LYS A 83 10.66 9.79 2.26
CA LYS A 83 10.36 9.32 0.89
C LYS A 83 10.10 10.47 -0.08
N TYR A 84 9.47 11.54 0.40
CA TYR A 84 9.09 12.72 -0.40
C TYR A 84 9.89 13.97 -0.08
N TYR A 85 11.03 13.86 0.61
CA TYR A 85 11.85 15.01 1.02
C TYR A 85 12.30 15.88 -0.17
N ASN A 86 12.72 15.25 -1.27
CA ASN A 86 13.01 15.92 -2.53
C ASN A 86 12.84 14.94 -3.72
N PRO A 87 12.79 15.47 -4.97
CA PRO A 87 12.61 14.62 -6.16
C PRO A 87 13.69 13.55 -6.34
N GLY A 88 14.94 13.85 -5.97
CA GLY A 88 16.06 12.91 -6.10
C GLY A 88 15.92 11.70 -5.18
N ILE A 89 15.55 11.93 -3.92
CA ILE A 89 15.30 10.85 -2.96
C ILE A 89 14.10 10.01 -3.40
N LYS A 90 13.03 10.66 -3.83
CA LYS A 90 11.83 9.97 -4.34
C LYS A 90 12.17 9.03 -5.51
N GLU A 91 12.96 9.49 -6.46
CA GLU A 91 13.32 8.68 -7.62
C GLU A 91 14.30 7.56 -7.26
N ALA A 92 15.31 7.84 -6.42
CA ALA A 92 16.22 6.83 -5.92
C ALA A 92 15.48 5.73 -5.15
N TYR A 93 14.49 6.09 -4.33
CA TYR A 93 13.72 5.11 -3.57
C TYR A 93 12.84 4.25 -4.46
N LYS A 94 12.22 4.79 -5.51
CA LYS A 94 11.50 3.99 -6.50
C LYS A 94 12.38 2.94 -7.18
N GLN A 95 13.65 3.26 -7.43
CA GLN A 95 14.61 2.29 -7.97
C GLN A 95 14.90 1.19 -6.96
N VAL A 96 15.04 1.52 -5.67
CA VAL A 96 15.21 0.53 -4.59
C VAL A 96 13.99 -0.38 -4.48
N GLU A 97 12.77 0.18 -4.49
CA GLU A 97 11.52 -0.59 -4.50
C GLU A 97 11.45 -1.54 -5.71
N ARG A 98 11.85 -1.05 -6.88
CA ARG A 98 11.88 -1.88 -8.10
C ARG A 98 12.88 -3.04 -7.98
N ILE A 99 14.09 -2.78 -7.53
CA ILE A 99 15.10 -3.83 -7.33
C ILE A 99 14.61 -4.86 -6.30
N ALA A 100 13.95 -4.41 -5.24
CA ALA A 100 13.37 -5.31 -4.25
C ALA A 100 12.25 -6.18 -4.84
N GLY A 101 11.36 -5.59 -5.65
CA GLY A 101 10.32 -6.32 -6.36
C GLY A 101 10.88 -7.38 -7.33
N GLU A 102 11.89 -7.02 -8.13
CA GLU A 102 12.57 -7.98 -9.02
C GLU A 102 13.18 -9.15 -8.23
N ARG A 103 13.84 -8.86 -7.11
CA ARG A 103 14.39 -9.92 -6.24
C ARG A 103 13.32 -10.84 -5.69
N LEU A 104 12.15 -10.33 -5.33
CA LEU A 104 11.02 -11.17 -4.91
C LEU A 104 10.57 -12.08 -6.05
N LEU A 105 10.40 -11.55 -7.25
CA LEU A 105 10.00 -12.32 -8.43
C LEU A 105 11.02 -13.41 -8.79
N ASP A 106 12.32 -13.13 -8.62
CA ASP A 106 13.40 -14.11 -8.87
C ASP A 106 13.38 -15.32 -7.92
N MET A 107 12.68 -15.21 -6.79
CA MET A 107 12.49 -16.33 -5.85
C MET A 107 11.34 -17.27 -6.25
N LEU A 108 10.53 -16.89 -7.24
CA LEU A 108 9.44 -17.72 -7.74
C LEU A 108 9.94 -18.70 -8.79
N PRO A 109 9.28 -19.86 -8.93
CA PRO A 109 9.43 -20.70 -10.11
C PRO A 109 9.10 -19.91 -11.37
N PRO A 110 9.82 -20.17 -12.49
CA PRO A 110 9.56 -19.44 -13.74
C PRO A 110 8.09 -19.46 -14.18
N GLU A 111 7.39 -20.56 -13.92
CA GLU A 111 5.98 -20.75 -14.29
C GLU A 111 5.01 -19.82 -13.52
N LEU A 112 5.44 -19.28 -12.38
CA LEU A 112 4.62 -18.37 -11.56
C LEU A 112 5.02 -16.90 -11.72
N ARG A 113 6.22 -16.62 -12.23
CA ARG A 113 6.79 -15.27 -12.29
C ARG A 113 5.83 -14.28 -12.97
N ASP A 114 5.36 -14.59 -14.17
CA ASP A 114 4.46 -13.71 -14.94
C ASP A 114 3.13 -13.44 -14.22
N SER A 115 2.65 -14.45 -13.48
CA SER A 115 1.41 -14.31 -12.70
C SER A 115 1.54 -13.37 -11.50
N TYR A 116 2.74 -13.18 -10.98
CA TYR A 116 3.01 -12.29 -9.84
C TYR A 116 3.57 -10.94 -10.24
N GLU A 117 4.15 -10.79 -11.43
CA GLU A 117 4.78 -9.56 -11.86
C GLU A 117 3.82 -8.37 -11.79
N HIS A 118 2.61 -8.52 -12.31
CA HIS A 118 1.57 -7.49 -12.28
C HIS A 118 0.96 -7.25 -10.89
N LEU A 119 1.21 -8.14 -9.91
CA LEU A 119 0.81 -7.93 -8.52
C LEU A 119 1.88 -7.16 -7.72
N ILE A 120 3.15 -7.40 -8.02
CA ILE A 120 4.29 -6.71 -7.41
C ILE A 120 4.49 -5.33 -8.03
N PHE A 121 4.30 -5.21 -9.35
CA PHE A 121 4.45 -3.97 -10.12
C PHE A 121 3.10 -3.56 -10.75
N GLU A 122 2.10 -3.29 -9.91
CA GLU A 122 0.79 -2.88 -10.43
C GLU A 122 0.92 -1.56 -11.18
N ASP A 123 0.74 -1.59 -12.48
CA ASP A 123 0.81 -0.44 -13.38
C ASP A 123 -0.47 -0.23 -14.21
N ASP A 124 -1.48 -1.10 -14.04
CA ASP A 124 -2.77 -0.96 -14.69
C ASP A 124 -3.40 0.38 -14.33
N LEU A 125 -3.73 1.16 -15.33
CA LEU A 125 -4.22 2.54 -15.20
C LEU A 125 -5.60 2.64 -14.53
N VAL A 126 -6.29 1.51 -14.36
CA VAL A 126 -7.62 1.45 -13.74
C VAL A 126 -7.56 0.88 -12.32
N VAL A 127 -6.74 -0.16 -12.10
CA VAL A 127 -6.55 -0.82 -10.79
C VAL A 127 -5.72 0.05 -9.85
N LYS A 128 -4.57 0.51 -10.32
CA LYS A 128 -3.61 1.27 -9.52
C LYS A 128 -4.19 2.50 -8.81
N PRO A 129 -5.03 3.33 -9.45
CA PRO A 129 -5.67 4.46 -8.74
C PRO A 129 -6.56 4.02 -7.59
N ILE A 130 -7.31 2.91 -7.73
CA ILE A 130 -8.17 2.38 -6.66
C ILE A 130 -7.32 1.89 -5.48
N VAL A 131 -6.27 1.12 -5.75
CA VAL A 131 -5.35 0.64 -4.70
C VAL A 131 -4.71 1.82 -3.96
N LYS A 132 -4.25 2.84 -4.70
CA LYS A 132 -3.64 4.04 -4.12
C LYS A 132 -4.63 4.87 -3.30
N ALA A 133 -5.90 4.94 -3.71
CA ALA A 133 -6.94 5.60 -2.93
C ALA A 133 -7.23 4.84 -1.63
N ALA A 134 -7.31 3.51 -1.71
CA ALA A 134 -7.52 2.64 -0.56
C ALA A 134 -6.35 2.71 0.45
N ASP A 135 -5.10 2.77 -0.04
CA ASP A 135 -3.91 2.95 0.80
C ASP A 135 -3.98 4.28 1.58
N LYS A 136 -4.26 5.39 0.89
CA LYS A 136 -4.42 6.69 1.55
C LYS A 136 -5.60 6.70 2.54
N LEU A 137 -6.71 6.06 2.19
CA LEU A 137 -7.87 5.96 3.07
C LEU A 137 -7.55 5.13 4.33
N SER A 138 -6.81 4.03 4.19
CA SER A 138 -6.31 3.24 5.32
C SER A 138 -5.41 4.07 6.24
N ALA A 139 -4.45 4.81 5.68
CA ALA A 139 -3.60 5.72 6.44
C ALA A 139 -4.41 6.81 7.16
N TYR A 140 -5.45 7.36 6.53
CA TYR A 140 -6.32 8.34 7.15
C TYR A 140 -7.14 7.75 8.30
N ILE A 141 -7.68 6.53 8.13
CA ILE A 141 -8.40 5.81 9.19
C ILE A 141 -7.49 5.62 10.40
N LYS A 142 -6.24 5.20 10.19
CA LYS A 142 -5.25 5.08 11.26
C LYS A 142 -5.05 6.40 12.01
N CYS A 143 -4.92 7.52 11.30
CA CYS A 143 -4.81 8.84 11.93
C CYS A 143 -6.05 9.16 12.79
N MET A 144 -7.26 8.86 12.28
CA MET A 144 -8.50 9.09 13.01
C MET A 144 -8.62 8.23 14.27
N GLU A 145 -8.16 6.98 14.23
CA GLU A 145 -8.14 6.09 15.39
C GLU A 145 -7.20 6.59 16.47
N GLU A 146 -5.99 7.05 16.11
CA GLU A 146 -5.02 7.64 17.02
C GLU A 146 -5.55 8.92 17.65
N GLN A 147 -6.16 9.81 16.87
CA GLN A 147 -6.79 11.03 17.39
C GLN A 147 -7.91 10.71 18.38
N LYS A 148 -8.78 9.73 18.09
CA LYS A 148 -9.82 9.28 19.03
C LYS A 148 -9.25 8.70 20.32
N ALA A 149 -8.06 8.13 20.26
CA ALA A 149 -7.32 7.67 21.44
C ALA A 149 -6.59 8.80 22.19
N GLY A 150 -6.74 10.06 21.74
CA GLY A 150 -6.09 11.24 22.33
C GLY A 150 -4.65 11.46 21.91
N ASN A 151 -4.18 10.79 20.86
CA ASN A 151 -2.83 10.94 20.34
C ASN A 151 -2.77 12.06 19.29
N THR A 152 -2.34 13.25 19.71
CA THR A 152 -2.25 14.44 18.86
C THR A 152 -1.04 14.44 17.92
N GLU A 153 -0.11 13.49 18.04
CA GLU A 153 1.03 13.39 17.11
C GLU A 153 0.57 13.11 15.67
N PHE A 154 -0.64 12.53 15.50
CA PHE A 154 -1.21 12.21 14.19
C PHE A 154 -2.02 13.35 13.55
N ASP A 155 -2.17 14.52 14.19
CA ASP A 155 -2.99 15.61 13.67
C ASP A 155 -2.48 16.14 12.32
N SER A 156 -1.17 16.38 12.20
CA SER A 156 -0.58 16.84 10.94
C SER A 156 -0.65 15.78 9.84
N ALA A 157 -0.45 14.52 10.18
CA ALA A 157 -0.55 13.42 9.24
C ALA A 157 -1.99 13.24 8.72
N ALA A 158 -3.00 13.39 9.59
CA ALA A 158 -4.40 13.37 9.19
C ALA A 158 -4.75 14.45 8.17
N VAL A 159 -4.29 15.69 8.41
CA VAL A 159 -4.52 16.82 7.49
C VAL A 159 -3.84 16.56 6.14
N GLN A 160 -2.56 16.20 6.13
CA GLN A 160 -1.79 15.93 4.91
C GLN A 160 -2.39 14.77 4.10
N THR A 161 -2.81 13.70 4.77
CA THR A 161 -3.42 12.55 4.09
C THR A 161 -4.75 12.93 3.48
N MET A 162 -5.59 13.69 4.20
CA MET A 162 -6.88 14.19 3.68
C MET A 162 -6.66 15.11 2.46
N GLU A 163 -5.71 16.03 2.50
CA GLU A 163 -5.38 16.90 1.37
C GLU A 163 -4.92 16.07 0.16
N SER A 164 -4.03 15.11 0.40
CA SER A 164 -3.55 14.21 -0.64
C SER A 164 -4.64 13.32 -1.27
N MET A 165 -5.70 12.98 -0.51
CA MET A 165 -6.88 12.30 -1.08
C MET A 165 -7.72 13.24 -1.94
N LYS A 166 -7.90 14.51 -1.53
CA LYS A 166 -8.64 15.51 -2.32
C LYS A 166 -7.98 15.85 -3.65
N GLU A 167 -6.65 15.72 -3.72
CA GLU A 167 -5.88 15.93 -4.96
C GLU A 167 -6.00 14.75 -5.94
N MET A 168 -6.56 13.61 -5.50
CA MET A 168 -6.80 12.50 -6.40
C MET A 168 -8.00 12.82 -7.28
N ASP A 169 -7.79 12.80 -8.59
CA ASP A 169 -8.87 12.98 -9.59
C ASP A 169 -9.73 11.69 -9.68
N MET A 170 -10.45 11.43 -8.62
CA MET A 170 -11.34 10.29 -8.50
C MET A 170 -12.72 10.74 -8.02
N PRO A 171 -13.81 10.20 -8.62
CA PRO A 171 -15.17 10.52 -8.19
C PRO A 171 -15.47 9.98 -6.79
#